data_519d56c27081d8321862fcf17704e3b6
#
_entry.id   519d56c27081d8321862fcf17704e3b6
#
_cell.length_a   1.000
_cell.length_b   1.000
_cell.length_c   1.000
_cell.angle_alpha   90.00
_cell.angle_beta   90.00
_cell.angle_gamma   90.00
#
_symmetry.space_group_name_H-M   'P 1'
#
loop_
_entity.id
_entity.type
_entity.pdbx_description
1 polymer ?
#
loop_
_entity_poly.entity_id
_entity_poly.type
_entity_poly.pdbx_seq_one_letter_code
_entity_poly.pdbx_strand_id
1 'polypeptide(L)'
;MTDKIEYDDIPESKESIIDTLMQSGKKKGNLTYDEIIDALDEVQMDSDEIDNIYKNFEESGIELLDDDKLEDEDEKKDEKEISVPKGISVDDPVRMYLKEIGKIPLLTADEEVSIAKRMEEGEFLAKKELAEANLRLVVSIAKRYVGRGMSFLDLIQEGNLGLMKAVEKFDYTKGFKFSTYATWWIRQAITRAIADQARTIRIPVHMVETINKLVRVQRQLVQELGRDPQPEEIAKEMNIEVEKVREIQKIAQEPVSLETPIGEEEDSHLGDFIPDEEIQSPSDAATFQLLKEQLGSVLETLTDREKKVLTLRFGLNDGRSRTLEEVGKEFDVTRERIRQIEAKALRKLRHPSRSRKLKDYLE
;
A
#
# COMPACT_ATOMS: atom_id res chain seq x y z
N MET A 1 22.09 -35.72 -5.97
CA MET A 1 21.99 -35.20 -7.36
C MET A 1 20.69 -34.46 -7.39
N THR A 2 20.76 -33.19 -7.12
CA THR A 2 19.61 -32.27 -7.12
C THR A 2 19.42 -31.84 -8.55
N ASP A 3 18.31 -32.27 -9.17
CA ASP A 3 17.93 -31.83 -10.50
C ASP A 3 17.64 -30.32 -10.43
N LYS A 4 18.47 -29.55 -11.15
CA LYS A 4 18.23 -28.16 -11.43
C LYS A 4 17.00 -28.06 -12.32
N ILE A 5 15.93 -27.47 -11.80
CA ILE A 5 14.84 -26.97 -12.64
C ILE A 5 15.41 -25.75 -13.37
N GLU A 6 15.63 -25.87 -14.68
CA GLU A 6 15.94 -24.75 -15.57
C GLU A 6 14.66 -23.92 -15.67
N TYR A 7 14.67 -22.75 -15.03
CA TYR A 7 13.70 -21.68 -15.26
C TYR A 7 14.19 -20.81 -16.43
N ASP A 8 14.16 -21.37 -17.64
CA ASP A 8 14.18 -20.58 -18.86
C ASP A 8 12.72 -20.24 -19.21
N ASP A 9 12.45 -18.94 -19.43
CA ASP A 9 11.23 -18.27 -19.80
C ASP A 9 10.34 -17.78 -18.63
N ILE A 10 10.50 -16.48 -18.32
CA ILE A 10 9.54 -15.71 -17.48
C ILE A 10 8.28 -15.52 -18.33
N PRO A 11 7.13 -16.07 -17.92
CA PRO A 11 5.91 -15.97 -18.69
C PRO A 11 5.34 -14.54 -18.70
N GLU A 12 5.29 -13.91 -19.86
CA GLU A 12 4.71 -12.58 -20.08
C GLU A 12 3.17 -12.57 -20.14
N SER A 13 2.51 -13.73 -20.16
CA SER A 13 1.05 -13.84 -20.26
C SER A 13 0.49 -14.88 -19.29
N LYS A 14 -0.78 -14.70 -18.88
CA LYS A 14 -1.57 -15.65 -18.06
C LYS A 14 -1.48 -17.08 -18.62
N GLU A 15 -1.56 -17.21 -19.93
CA GLU A 15 -1.54 -18.50 -20.64
C GLU A 15 -0.19 -19.23 -20.51
N SER A 16 0.93 -18.50 -20.48
CA SER A 16 2.24 -19.14 -20.39
C SER A 16 2.54 -19.66 -18.97
N ILE A 17 2.01 -19.04 -17.91
CA ILE A 17 2.10 -19.57 -16.55
C ILE A 17 1.29 -20.87 -16.41
N ILE A 18 0.08 -20.87 -16.95
CA ILE A 18 -0.79 -22.06 -16.95
C ILE A 18 -0.14 -23.20 -17.73
N ASP A 19 0.47 -22.92 -18.89
CA ASP A 19 1.18 -23.91 -19.70
C ASP A 19 2.39 -24.47 -18.97
N THR A 20 3.15 -23.62 -18.26
CA THR A 20 4.32 -24.04 -17.46
C THR A 20 3.90 -24.95 -16.30
N LEU A 21 2.82 -24.59 -15.59
CA LEU A 21 2.23 -25.42 -14.54
C LEU A 21 1.72 -26.74 -15.09
N MET A 22 1.04 -26.73 -16.25
CA MET A 22 0.57 -27.93 -16.94
C MET A 22 1.72 -28.87 -17.34
N GLN A 23 2.83 -28.31 -17.84
CA GLN A 23 4.01 -29.10 -18.19
C GLN A 23 4.69 -29.68 -16.94
N SER A 24 4.79 -28.90 -15.86
CA SER A 24 5.34 -29.32 -14.59
C SER A 24 4.50 -30.43 -13.94
N GLY A 25 3.17 -30.25 -13.93
CA GLY A 25 2.24 -31.24 -13.44
C GLY A 25 2.25 -32.54 -14.23
N LYS A 26 2.34 -32.46 -15.58
CA LYS A 26 2.50 -33.65 -16.44
C LYS A 26 3.83 -34.38 -16.25
N LYS A 27 4.90 -33.69 -15.90
CA LYS A 27 6.21 -34.29 -15.59
C LYS A 27 6.25 -34.96 -14.22
N LYS A 28 5.65 -34.33 -13.20
CA LYS A 28 5.64 -34.82 -11.83
C LYS A 28 4.50 -35.80 -11.53
N GLY A 29 3.42 -35.76 -12.33
CA GLY A 29 2.18 -36.53 -12.12
C GLY A 29 1.23 -35.93 -11.08
N ASN A 30 1.72 -35.01 -10.26
CA ASN A 30 0.98 -34.32 -9.24
C ASN A 30 1.44 -32.85 -9.14
N LEU A 31 0.56 -31.99 -8.63
CA LEU A 31 0.84 -30.59 -8.25
C LEU A 31 0.25 -30.35 -6.87
N THR A 32 0.95 -29.57 -6.04
CA THR A 32 0.38 -29.12 -4.77
C THR A 32 -0.45 -27.84 -5.00
N TYR A 33 -1.47 -27.64 -4.15
CA TYR A 33 -2.27 -26.42 -4.22
C TYR A 33 -1.42 -25.17 -3.97
N ASP A 34 -0.40 -25.25 -3.09
CA ASP A 34 0.52 -24.16 -2.81
C ASP A 34 1.42 -23.82 -4.03
N GLU A 35 1.92 -24.82 -4.77
CA GLU A 35 2.66 -24.60 -6.03
C GLU A 35 1.80 -23.89 -7.09
N ILE A 36 0.53 -24.25 -7.20
CA ILE A 36 -0.41 -23.61 -8.14
C ILE A 36 -0.70 -22.19 -7.70
N ILE A 37 -0.98 -21.98 -6.42
CA ILE A 37 -1.33 -20.66 -5.88
C ILE A 37 -0.13 -19.72 -5.95
N ASP A 38 1.07 -20.16 -5.58
CA ASP A 38 2.30 -19.35 -5.65
C ASP A 38 2.61 -18.91 -7.08
N ALA A 39 2.36 -19.77 -8.06
CA ALA A 39 2.53 -19.43 -9.47
C ALA A 39 1.40 -18.52 -10.00
N LEU A 40 0.18 -18.65 -9.47
CA LEU A 40 -0.97 -17.81 -9.84
C LEU A 40 -1.01 -16.48 -9.06
N ASP A 41 -0.31 -16.37 -7.92
CA ASP A 41 -0.17 -15.10 -7.15
C ASP A 41 0.49 -13.99 -7.99
N GLU A 42 1.20 -14.35 -9.06
CA GLU A 42 1.81 -13.39 -9.99
C GLU A 42 0.80 -12.76 -10.96
N VAL A 43 -0.42 -13.30 -11.03
CA VAL A 43 -1.43 -12.88 -12.02
C VAL A 43 -2.78 -12.67 -11.35
N GLN A 44 -3.30 -11.44 -11.46
CA GLN A 44 -4.67 -11.16 -11.02
C GLN A 44 -5.66 -11.98 -11.87
N MET A 45 -6.24 -13.00 -11.27
CA MET A 45 -7.24 -13.85 -11.90
C MET A 45 -8.60 -13.68 -11.22
N ASP A 46 -9.65 -13.77 -12.03
CA ASP A 46 -11.03 -13.80 -11.50
C ASP A 46 -11.33 -15.22 -11.01
N SER A 47 -12.25 -15.34 -10.06
CA SER A 47 -12.65 -16.61 -9.44
C SER A 47 -13.05 -17.68 -10.48
N ASP A 48 -13.74 -17.26 -11.55
CA ASP A 48 -14.19 -18.15 -12.63
C ASP A 48 -13.02 -18.65 -13.51
N GLU A 49 -11.96 -17.84 -13.66
CA GLU A 49 -10.73 -18.23 -14.37
C GLU A 49 -9.98 -19.33 -13.61
N ILE A 50 -9.90 -19.20 -12.29
CA ILE A 50 -9.23 -20.18 -11.40
C ILE A 50 -9.97 -21.51 -11.40
N ASP A 51 -11.29 -21.49 -11.32
CA ASP A 51 -12.12 -22.70 -11.41
C ASP A 51 -11.90 -23.45 -12.74
N ASN A 52 -11.72 -22.72 -13.83
CA ASN A 52 -11.40 -23.31 -15.13
C ASN A 52 -10.00 -23.92 -15.17
N ILE A 53 -9.03 -23.31 -14.49
CA ILE A 53 -7.66 -23.84 -14.41
C ILE A 53 -7.64 -25.15 -13.64
N TYR A 54 -8.30 -25.23 -12.48
CA TYR A 54 -8.39 -26.47 -11.71
C TYR A 54 -9.06 -27.61 -12.53
N LYS A 55 -10.13 -27.31 -13.25
CA LYS A 55 -10.75 -28.29 -14.17
C LYS A 55 -9.79 -28.76 -15.25
N ASN A 56 -9.03 -27.84 -15.85
CA ASN A 56 -8.06 -28.19 -16.89
C ASN A 56 -6.93 -29.10 -16.35
N PHE A 57 -6.51 -28.92 -15.09
CA PHE A 57 -5.51 -29.82 -14.46
C PHE A 57 -6.10 -31.21 -14.21
N GLU A 58 -7.32 -31.32 -13.70
CA GLU A 58 -8.00 -32.61 -13.51
C GLU A 58 -8.27 -33.34 -14.82
N GLU A 59 -8.77 -32.64 -15.85
CA GLU A 59 -9.00 -33.19 -17.18
C GLU A 59 -7.69 -33.67 -17.85
N SER A 60 -6.55 -33.02 -17.47
CA SER A 60 -5.21 -33.41 -17.91
C SER A 60 -4.63 -34.58 -17.13
N GLY A 61 -5.34 -35.12 -16.11
CA GLY A 61 -4.91 -36.26 -15.31
C GLY A 61 -3.80 -35.92 -14.29
N ILE A 62 -3.69 -34.65 -13.89
CA ILE A 62 -2.76 -34.20 -12.86
C ILE A 62 -3.46 -34.32 -11.52
N GLU A 63 -2.90 -35.09 -10.59
CA GLU A 63 -3.43 -35.25 -9.24
C GLU A 63 -3.07 -34.03 -8.40
N LEU A 64 -4.11 -33.32 -7.87
CA LEU A 64 -3.93 -32.17 -7.00
C LEU A 64 -3.78 -32.66 -5.54
N LEU A 65 -2.63 -32.42 -4.94
CA LEU A 65 -2.32 -32.85 -3.57
C LEU A 65 -2.44 -31.65 -2.61
N ASP A 66 -3.11 -31.89 -1.46
CA ASP A 66 -3.01 -30.99 -0.31
C ASP A 66 -1.62 -31.11 0.33
N ASP A 67 -0.95 -29.98 0.54
CA ASP A 67 0.39 -29.92 1.17
C ASP A 67 0.36 -30.45 2.63
N ASP A 68 -0.79 -30.43 3.29
CA ASP A 68 -1.00 -30.99 4.63
C ASP A 68 -0.63 -32.49 4.74
N LYS A 69 -0.45 -33.20 3.62
CA LYS A 69 -0.04 -34.61 3.63
C LYS A 69 1.47 -34.82 3.67
N LEU A 70 2.28 -33.80 3.38
CA LEU A 70 3.75 -33.91 3.34
C LEU A 70 4.43 -33.48 4.66
N GLU A 71 3.75 -32.66 5.49
CA GLU A 71 4.26 -32.23 6.80
C GLU A 71 3.77 -33.09 8.00
N ASP A 72 2.94 -34.10 7.75
CA ASP A 72 2.14 -34.83 8.74
C ASP A 72 2.92 -35.87 9.60
N GLU A 73 4.25 -35.98 9.57
CA GLU A 73 4.94 -36.87 10.48
C GLU A 73 5.45 -36.20 11.78
N ASP A 74 5.66 -34.89 11.80
CA ASP A 74 6.11 -34.16 13.00
C ASP A 74 5.02 -33.36 13.74
N GLU A 75 3.91 -32.98 13.07
CA GLU A 75 2.86 -32.14 13.67
C GLU A 75 1.71 -32.87 14.37
N LYS A 76 1.64 -34.21 14.32
CA LYS A 76 0.58 -35.01 14.96
C LYS A 76 0.46 -34.90 16.49
N LYS A 77 1.32 -34.10 17.13
CA LYS A 77 1.28 -33.86 18.58
C LYS A 77 0.60 -32.55 18.99
N ASP A 78 0.42 -31.60 18.10
CA ASP A 78 -0.05 -30.23 18.44
C ASP A 78 -1.51 -29.91 18.04
N GLU A 79 -2.28 -30.90 17.55
CA GLU A 79 -3.68 -30.69 17.12
C GLU A 79 -4.66 -30.27 18.24
N LYS A 80 -4.25 -30.18 19.47
CA LYS A 80 -5.15 -29.85 20.61
C LYS A 80 -5.12 -28.40 21.06
N GLU A 81 -4.12 -27.61 20.72
CA GLU A 81 -4.07 -26.19 21.11
C GLU A 81 -3.63 -25.31 19.92
N ILE A 82 -4.46 -24.32 19.55
CA ILE A 82 -4.10 -23.30 18.58
C ILE A 82 -2.95 -22.49 19.17
N SER A 83 -1.71 -22.81 18.81
CA SER A 83 -0.52 -22.15 19.34
C SER A 83 -0.31 -20.78 18.69
N VAL A 84 -0.05 -19.77 19.52
CA VAL A 84 0.33 -18.44 19.07
C VAL A 84 1.76 -18.48 18.51
N PRO A 85 2.05 -17.83 17.36
CA PRO A 85 3.40 -17.78 16.79
C PRO A 85 4.44 -17.26 17.81
N LYS A 86 5.63 -17.86 17.82
CA LYS A 86 6.75 -17.39 18.65
C LYS A 86 7.12 -15.97 18.25
N GLY A 87 7.14 -15.02 19.18
CA GLY A 87 7.52 -13.62 18.96
C GLY A 87 6.36 -12.64 18.88
N ILE A 88 5.11 -13.09 18.97
CA ILE A 88 3.97 -12.19 19.17
C ILE A 88 3.79 -11.97 20.66
N SER A 89 3.76 -10.71 21.09
CA SER A 89 3.21 -10.32 22.39
C SER A 89 1.75 -10.77 22.40
N VAL A 90 1.46 -11.77 23.22
CA VAL A 90 0.11 -12.34 23.29
C VAL A 90 -0.73 -11.45 24.19
N ASP A 91 -1.35 -10.46 23.57
CA ASP A 91 -2.34 -9.63 24.23
C ASP A 91 -3.57 -10.47 24.63
N ASP A 92 -4.21 -10.13 25.74
CA ASP A 92 -5.43 -10.80 26.20
C ASP A 92 -6.51 -10.97 25.11
N PRO A 93 -6.74 -9.99 24.18
CA PRO A 93 -7.71 -10.13 23.09
C PRO A 93 -7.41 -11.29 22.14
N VAL A 94 -6.14 -11.52 21.78
CA VAL A 94 -5.74 -12.65 20.88
C VAL A 94 -6.09 -13.99 21.53
N ARG A 95 -5.70 -14.16 22.80
CA ARG A 95 -6.00 -15.39 23.54
C ARG A 95 -7.50 -15.64 23.69
N MET A 96 -8.25 -14.57 23.97
CA MET A 96 -9.70 -14.65 24.10
C MET A 96 -10.35 -15.09 22.80
N TYR A 97 -9.95 -14.50 21.66
CA TYR A 97 -10.43 -14.89 20.34
C TYR A 97 -10.11 -16.36 20.01
N LEU A 98 -8.86 -16.78 20.18
CA LEU A 98 -8.44 -18.16 19.90
C LEU A 98 -9.19 -19.18 20.78
N LYS A 99 -9.47 -18.84 22.04
CA LYS A 99 -10.27 -19.66 22.94
C LYS A 99 -11.74 -19.77 22.49
N GLU A 100 -12.30 -18.68 21.98
CA GLU A 100 -13.70 -18.67 21.49
C GLU A 100 -13.87 -19.55 20.23
N ILE A 101 -13.01 -19.38 19.23
CA ILE A 101 -13.08 -20.19 17.99
C ILE A 101 -12.77 -21.66 18.24
N GLY A 102 -11.97 -21.97 19.27
CA GLY A 102 -11.64 -23.36 19.66
C GLY A 102 -12.81 -24.14 20.24
N LYS A 103 -13.91 -23.50 20.64
CA LYS A 103 -15.12 -24.16 21.17
C LYS A 103 -15.97 -24.79 20.06
N ILE A 104 -15.81 -24.36 18.82
CA ILE A 104 -16.63 -24.81 17.70
C ILE A 104 -15.99 -26.08 17.12
N PRO A 105 -16.75 -27.19 16.99
CA PRO A 105 -16.23 -28.41 16.42
C PRO A 105 -15.94 -28.25 14.93
N LEU A 106 -14.99 -29.02 14.41
CA LEU A 106 -14.72 -29.10 12.98
C LEU A 106 -15.84 -29.90 12.28
N LEU A 107 -16.16 -29.52 11.05
CA LEU A 107 -17.16 -30.20 10.23
C LEU A 107 -16.53 -31.38 9.49
N THR A 108 -17.31 -32.43 9.33
CA THR A 108 -16.98 -33.53 8.40
C THR A 108 -17.41 -33.17 6.99
N ALA A 109 -16.86 -33.87 5.97
CA ALA A 109 -17.20 -33.62 4.56
C ALA A 109 -18.71 -33.75 4.27
N ASP A 110 -19.39 -34.70 4.90
CA ASP A 110 -20.83 -34.90 4.74
C ASP A 110 -21.64 -33.76 5.37
N GLU A 111 -21.18 -33.22 6.50
CA GLU A 111 -21.78 -32.07 7.16
C GLU A 111 -21.57 -30.77 6.34
N GLU A 112 -20.40 -30.59 5.73
CA GLU A 112 -20.14 -29.45 4.81
C GLU A 112 -21.13 -29.44 3.65
N VAL A 113 -21.34 -30.59 3.00
CA VAL A 113 -22.32 -30.73 1.90
C VAL A 113 -23.77 -30.50 2.38
N SER A 114 -24.10 -30.99 3.59
CA SER A 114 -25.45 -30.78 4.16
C SER A 114 -25.72 -29.31 4.44
N ILE A 115 -24.73 -28.61 5.02
CA ILE A 115 -24.82 -27.16 5.30
C ILE A 115 -24.90 -26.39 4.00
N ALA A 116 -24.08 -26.75 2.99
CA ALA A 116 -24.07 -26.07 1.70
C ALA A 116 -25.44 -26.18 0.97
N LYS A 117 -26.13 -27.30 1.07
CA LYS A 117 -27.51 -27.44 0.54
C LYS A 117 -28.50 -26.50 1.25
N ARG A 118 -28.42 -26.39 2.58
CA ARG A 118 -29.26 -25.48 3.36
C ARG A 118 -28.94 -24.00 3.02
N MET A 119 -27.70 -23.70 2.67
CA MET A 119 -27.30 -22.36 2.20
C MET A 119 -27.92 -22.02 0.85
N GLU A 120 -28.02 -22.99 -0.08
CA GLU A 120 -28.65 -22.79 -1.38
C GLU A 120 -30.17 -22.56 -1.24
N GLU A 121 -30.80 -23.16 -0.23
CA GLU A 121 -32.21 -22.90 0.15
C GLU A 121 -32.42 -21.50 0.77
N GLY A 122 -31.33 -20.74 1.01
CA GLY A 122 -31.38 -19.38 1.53
C GLY A 122 -31.32 -19.27 3.05
N GLU A 123 -30.95 -20.31 3.78
CA GLU A 123 -30.86 -20.30 5.23
C GLU A 123 -29.64 -19.52 5.71
N PHE A 124 -29.86 -18.36 6.33
CA PHE A 124 -28.78 -17.49 6.85
C PHE A 124 -27.95 -18.17 7.96
N LEU A 125 -28.59 -19.00 8.79
CA LEU A 125 -27.90 -19.71 9.90
C LEU A 125 -26.91 -20.72 9.37
N ALA A 126 -27.16 -21.37 8.23
CA ALA A 126 -26.23 -22.30 7.61
C ALA A 126 -24.93 -21.60 7.15
N LYS A 127 -25.02 -20.38 6.60
CA LYS A 127 -23.84 -19.58 6.25
C LYS A 127 -22.99 -19.27 7.47
N LYS A 128 -23.64 -18.91 8.58
CA LYS A 128 -22.95 -18.63 9.83
C LYS A 128 -22.26 -19.86 10.38
N GLU A 129 -22.93 -21.00 10.37
CA GLU A 129 -22.43 -22.31 10.84
C GLU A 129 -21.18 -22.72 10.07
N LEU A 130 -21.20 -22.64 8.72
CA LEU A 130 -20.04 -22.95 7.88
C LEU A 130 -18.86 -21.99 8.14
N ALA A 131 -19.13 -20.68 8.28
CA ALA A 131 -18.08 -19.70 8.56
C ALA A 131 -17.44 -19.92 9.94
N GLU A 132 -18.25 -20.12 11.00
CA GLU A 132 -17.77 -20.32 12.37
C GLU A 132 -16.89 -21.57 12.50
N ALA A 133 -17.26 -22.68 11.85
CA ALA A 133 -16.50 -23.91 11.86
C ALA A 133 -15.11 -23.79 11.19
N ASN A 134 -14.96 -22.82 10.27
CA ASN A 134 -13.73 -22.61 9.49
C ASN A 134 -12.87 -21.42 9.96
N LEU A 135 -13.19 -20.77 11.08
CA LEU A 135 -12.35 -19.69 11.64
C LEU A 135 -10.93 -20.16 11.99
N ARG A 136 -10.78 -21.43 12.39
CA ARG A 136 -9.45 -22.01 12.69
C ARG A 136 -8.57 -22.07 11.45
N LEU A 137 -9.14 -22.34 10.27
CA LEU A 137 -8.43 -22.31 8.99
C LEU A 137 -7.87 -20.91 8.70
N VAL A 138 -8.66 -19.86 8.96
CA VAL A 138 -8.18 -18.47 8.78
C VAL A 138 -6.97 -18.19 9.65
N VAL A 139 -6.98 -18.63 10.92
CA VAL A 139 -5.86 -18.43 11.84
C VAL A 139 -4.60 -19.16 11.35
N SER A 140 -4.72 -20.39 10.85
CA SER A 140 -3.58 -21.17 10.34
C SER A 140 -2.91 -20.47 9.16
N ILE A 141 -3.71 -19.90 8.24
CA ILE A 141 -3.22 -19.15 7.09
C ILE A 141 -2.62 -17.81 7.53
N ALA A 142 -3.32 -17.03 8.36
CA ALA A 142 -2.85 -15.72 8.84
C ALA A 142 -1.52 -15.78 9.58
N LYS A 143 -1.24 -16.89 10.27
CA LYS A 143 0.01 -17.16 10.98
C LYS A 143 1.25 -17.04 10.08
N ARG A 144 1.15 -17.43 8.81
CA ARG A 144 2.25 -17.35 7.81
C ARG A 144 2.57 -15.91 7.38
N TYR A 145 1.66 -14.95 7.63
CA TYR A 145 1.80 -13.54 7.21
C TYR A 145 2.18 -12.58 8.34
N VAL A 146 2.46 -13.12 9.53
CA VAL A 146 2.90 -12.33 10.68
C VAL A 146 4.24 -11.65 10.41
N GLY A 147 4.40 -10.41 10.90
CA GLY A 147 5.63 -9.63 10.72
C GLY A 147 5.72 -8.86 9.40
N ARG A 148 4.64 -8.83 8.61
CA ARG A 148 4.57 -8.10 7.33
C ARG A 148 3.93 -6.71 7.43
N GLY A 149 4.00 -6.05 8.61
CA GLY A 149 3.52 -4.68 8.81
C GLY A 149 2.07 -4.55 9.29
N MET A 150 1.37 -5.67 9.55
CA MET A 150 0.03 -5.69 10.14
C MET A 150 0.01 -6.49 11.43
N SER A 151 -0.91 -6.15 12.35
CA SER A 151 -1.12 -6.93 13.57
C SER A 151 -1.73 -8.30 13.25
N PHE A 152 -1.47 -9.30 14.10
CA PHE A 152 -2.00 -10.65 13.88
C PHE A 152 -3.53 -10.69 13.88
N LEU A 153 -4.18 -9.90 14.75
CA LEU A 153 -5.64 -9.80 14.77
C LEU A 153 -6.20 -9.16 13.50
N ASP A 154 -5.54 -8.13 12.97
CA ASP A 154 -5.99 -7.50 11.72
C ASP A 154 -5.87 -8.48 10.54
N LEU A 155 -4.77 -9.25 10.46
CA LEU A 155 -4.62 -10.30 9.46
C LEU A 155 -5.73 -11.34 9.55
N ILE A 156 -6.10 -11.76 10.77
CA ILE A 156 -7.23 -12.69 10.98
C ILE A 156 -8.54 -12.06 10.51
N GLN A 157 -8.82 -10.80 10.84
CA GLN A 157 -10.08 -10.15 10.46
C GLN A 157 -10.19 -9.96 8.94
N GLU A 158 -9.11 -9.55 8.28
CA GLU A 158 -9.09 -9.49 6.81
C GLU A 158 -9.24 -10.89 6.20
N GLY A 159 -8.63 -11.91 6.79
CA GLY A 159 -8.83 -13.31 6.41
C GLY A 159 -10.28 -13.76 6.60
N ASN A 160 -10.95 -13.35 7.69
CA ASN A 160 -12.37 -13.64 7.92
C ASN A 160 -13.27 -12.99 6.86
N LEU A 161 -12.93 -11.78 6.36
CA LEU A 161 -13.64 -11.18 5.23
C LEU A 161 -13.48 -12.02 3.95
N GLY A 162 -12.29 -12.59 3.74
CA GLY A 162 -12.06 -13.55 2.67
C GLY A 162 -12.88 -14.82 2.83
N LEU A 163 -12.90 -15.40 4.04
CA LEU A 163 -13.72 -16.56 4.38
C LEU A 163 -15.22 -16.32 4.10
N MET A 164 -15.76 -15.17 4.50
CA MET A 164 -17.17 -14.84 4.22
C MET A 164 -17.48 -14.80 2.73
N LYS A 165 -16.59 -14.27 1.91
CA LYS A 165 -16.73 -14.31 0.45
C LYS A 165 -16.67 -15.73 -0.10
N ALA A 166 -15.79 -16.58 0.46
CA ALA A 166 -15.74 -17.99 0.09
C ALA A 166 -17.05 -18.71 0.40
N VAL A 167 -17.62 -18.48 1.59
CA VAL A 167 -18.93 -19.05 1.99
C VAL A 167 -20.05 -18.63 1.04
N GLU A 168 -20.07 -17.37 0.60
CA GLU A 168 -21.10 -16.85 -0.31
C GLU A 168 -21.02 -17.47 -1.71
N LYS A 169 -19.83 -17.84 -2.17
CA LYS A 169 -19.58 -18.32 -3.53
C LYS A 169 -19.34 -19.84 -3.62
N PHE A 170 -19.38 -20.54 -2.49
CA PHE A 170 -19.09 -21.97 -2.45
C PHE A 170 -20.17 -22.79 -3.17
N ASP A 171 -19.71 -23.67 -4.06
CA ASP A 171 -20.55 -24.59 -4.84
C ASP A 171 -20.10 -26.02 -4.56
N TYR A 172 -20.91 -26.73 -3.74
CA TYR A 172 -20.67 -28.13 -3.38
C TYR A 172 -20.81 -29.11 -4.55
N THR A 173 -21.46 -28.72 -5.66
CA THR A 173 -21.66 -29.60 -6.82
C THR A 173 -20.35 -29.89 -7.56
N LYS A 174 -19.34 -29.06 -7.36
CA LYS A 174 -18.00 -29.21 -7.95
C LYS A 174 -17.16 -30.32 -7.28
N GLY A 175 -17.59 -30.88 -6.14
CA GLY A 175 -16.95 -32.03 -5.50
C GLY A 175 -15.71 -31.72 -4.66
N PHE A 176 -15.25 -30.45 -4.61
CA PHE A 176 -14.10 -30.01 -3.80
C PHE A 176 -14.49 -29.77 -2.34
N LYS A 177 -13.52 -29.96 -1.43
CA LYS A 177 -13.68 -29.56 -0.02
C LYS A 177 -13.78 -28.03 0.08
N PHE A 178 -14.59 -27.57 1.03
CA PHE A 178 -14.72 -26.15 1.31
C PHE A 178 -13.36 -25.51 1.68
N SER A 179 -12.52 -26.19 2.45
CA SER A 179 -11.20 -25.70 2.86
C SER A 179 -10.30 -25.33 1.69
N THR A 180 -10.29 -26.14 0.63
CA THR A 180 -9.49 -25.89 -0.59
C THR A 180 -9.89 -24.57 -1.26
N TYR A 181 -11.20 -24.36 -1.42
CA TYR A 181 -11.74 -23.14 -2.04
C TYR A 181 -11.55 -21.90 -1.13
N ALA A 182 -11.80 -22.06 0.17
CA ALA A 182 -11.70 -20.99 1.14
C ALA A 182 -10.25 -20.49 1.32
N THR A 183 -9.26 -21.37 1.24
CA THR A 183 -7.84 -21.01 1.38
C THR A 183 -7.44 -19.93 0.39
N TRP A 184 -7.87 -20.02 -0.86
CA TRP A 184 -7.58 -19.00 -1.87
C TRP A 184 -8.19 -17.64 -1.50
N TRP A 185 -9.48 -17.59 -1.12
CA TRP A 185 -10.14 -16.34 -0.75
C TRP A 185 -9.52 -15.69 0.51
N ILE A 186 -9.18 -16.52 1.48
CA ILE A 186 -8.53 -16.06 2.71
C ILE A 186 -7.16 -15.47 2.38
N ARG A 187 -6.33 -16.19 1.61
CA ARG A 187 -5.00 -15.74 1.20
C ARG A 187 -5.08 -14.45 0.40
N GLN A 188 -5.95 -14.39 -0.60
CA GLN A 188 -6.15 -13.20 -1.42
C GLN A 188 -6.58 -11.98 -0.59
N ALA A 189 -7.49 -12.15 0.38
CA ALA A 189 -7.90 -11.07 1.25
C ALA A 189 -6.75 -10.56 2.12
N ILE A 190 -5.99 -11.46 2.73
CA ILE A 190 -4.84 -11.12 3.57
C ILE A 190 -3.74 -10.42 2.76
N THR A 191 -3.35 -10.96 1.61
CA THR A 191 -2.30 -10.40 0.76
C THR A 191 -2.68 -9.00 0.26
N ARG A 192 -3.94 -8.84 -0.17
CA ARG A 192 -4.45 -7.54 -0.58
C ARG A 192 -4.50 -6.53 0.57
N ALA A 193 -4.91 -6.95 1.76
CA ALA A 193 -4.92 -6.09 2.94
C ALA A 193 -3.50 -5.64 3.32
N ILE A 194 -2.51 -6.53 3.29
CA ILE A 194 -1.10 -6.18 3.51
C ILE A 194 -0.65 -5.14 2.49
N ALA A 195 -0.93 -5.34 1.20
CA ALA A 195 -0.54 -4.39 0.15
C ALA A 195 -1.17 -3.00 0.35
N ASP A 196 -2.43 -2.96 0.82
CA ASP A 196 -3.20 -1.72 0.97
C ASP A 196 -2.95 -0.99 2.30
N GLN A 197 -2.62 -1.68 3.40
CA GLN A 197 -2.68 -1.14 4.76
C GLN A 197 -1.36 -1.26 5.55
N ALA A 198 -0.43 -2.14 5.16
CA ALA A 198 0.77 -2.41 5.96
C ALA A 198 1.76 -1.23 6.02
N ARG A 199 1.72 -0.31 5.06
CA ARG A 199 2.66 0.81 4.97
C ARG A 199 2.06 2.10 5.53
N THR A 200 2.85 2.86 6.28
CA THR A 200 2.48 4.19 6.80
C THR A 200 2.09 5.15 5.66
N ILE A 201 2.83 5.12 4.56
CA ILE A 201 2.50 5.84 3.32
C ILE A 201 1.97 4.80 2.34
N ARG A 202 0.66 4.84 2.06
CA ARG A 202 -0.01 3.89 1.17
C ARG A 202 0.56 3.93 -0.24
N ILE A 203 0.86 2.76 -0.76
CA ILE A 203 1.32 2.54 -2.15
C ILE A 203 0.23 1.74 -2.89
N PRO A 204 -0.07 2.04 -4.17
CA PRO A 204 -1.00 1.23 -4.96
C PRO A 204 -0.57 -0.23 -5.08
N VAL A 205 -1.54 -1.17 -5.10
CA VAL A 205 -1.28 -2.62 -5.10
C VAL A 205 -0.31 -3.05 -6.22
N HIS A 206 -0.52 -2.58 -7.45
CA HIS A 206 0.36 -2.91 -8.59
C HIS A 206 1.82 -2.47 -8.38
N MET A 207 2.06 -1.40 -7.61
CA MET A 207 3.42 -0.99 -7.25
C MET A 207 4.02 -1.88 -6.18
N VAL A 208 3.21 -2.36 -5.23
CA VAL A 208 3.67 -3.36 -4.23
C VAL A 208 4.07 -4.65 -4.92
N GLU A 209 3.30 -5.12 -5.91
CA GLU A 209 3.64 -6.28 -6.75
C GLU A 209 4.96 -6.07 -7.50
N THR A 210 5.13 -4.89 -8.11
CA THR A 210 6.38 -4.53 -8.80
C THR A 210 7.57 -4.52 -7.83
N ILE A 211 7.41 -3.99 -6.61
CA ILE A 211 8.45 -4.01 -5.57
C ILE A 211 8.77 -5.45 -5.16
N ASN A 212 7.76 -6.30 -4.97
CA ASN A 212 7.95 -7.71 -4.62
C ASN A 212 8.71 -8.46 -5.72
N LYS A 213 8.37 -8.22 -7.00
CA LYS A 213 9.10 -8.76 -8.15
C LYS A 213 10.56 -8.29 -8.15
N LEU A 214 10.81 -6.99 -7.92
CA LEU A 214 12.16 -6.44 -7.82
C LEU A 214 12.97 -7.13 -6.71
N VAL A 215 12.39 -7.28 -5.52
CA VAL A 215 13.06 -7.95 -4.38
C VAL A 215 13.36 -9.41 -4.69
N ARG A 216 12.48 -10.13 -5.40
CA ARG A 216 12.68 -11.52 -5.82
C ARG A 216 13.86 -11.61 -6.80
N VAL A 217 13.85 -10.81 -7.87
CA VAL A 217 14.93 -10.74 -8.86
C VAL A 217 16.26 -10.35 -8.19
N GLN A 218 16.24 -9.39 -7.29
CA GLN A 218 17.44 -9.00 -6.54
C GLN A 218 18.02 -10.17 -5.74
N ARG A 219 17.18 -10.95 -5.03
CA ARG A 219 17.63 -12.13 -4.28
C ARG A 219 18.21 -13.21 -5.20
N GLN A 220 17.58 -13.45 -6.34
CA GLN A 220 18.07 -14.39 -7.33
C GLN A 220 19.46 -13.97 -7.85
N LEU A 221 19.61 -12.72 -8.26
CA LEU A 221 20.89 -12.19 -8.72
C LEU A 221 21.98 -12.20 -7.64
N VAL A 222 21.63 -11.97 -6.37
CA VAL A 222 22.58 -12.15 -5.24
C VAL A 222 23.07 -13.58 -5.16
N GLN A 223 22.22 -14.58 -5.35
CA GLN A 223 22.61 -15.99 -5.34
C GLN A 223 23.51 -16.35 -6.52
N GLU A 224 23.25 -15.80 -7.71
CA GLU A 224 24.01 -16.06 -8.92
C GLU A 224 25.37 -15.34 -8.93
N LEU A 225 25.39 -14.06 -8.55
CA LEU A 225 26.57 -13.19 -8.60
C LEU A 225 27.45 -13.27 -7.35
N GLY A 226 26.91 -13.72 -6.21
CA GLY A 226 27.58 -13.71 -4.91
C GLY A 226 27.82 -12.32 -4.32
N ARG A 227 27.18 -11.27 -4.87
CA ARG A 227 27.24 -9.86 -4.43
C ARG A 227 25.92 -9.17 -4.69
N ASP A 228 25.73 -7.99 -4.09
CA ASP A 228 24.57 -7.15 -4.41
C ASP A 228 24.58 -6.74 -5.90
N PRO A 229 23.46 -6.92 -6.63
CA PRO A 229 23.34 -6.56 -8.03
C PRO A 229 23.24 -5.04 -8.20
N GLN A 230 23.83 -4.55 -9.29
CA GLN A 230 23.68 -3.15 -9.70
C GLN A 230 22.30 -2.90 -10.34
N PRO A 231 21.76 -1.66 -10.27
CA PRO A 231 20.48 -1.35 -10.90
C PRO A 231 20.38 -1.72 -12.37
N GLU A 232 21.50 -1.68 -13.10
CA GLU A 232 21.60 -2.06 -14.51
C GLU A 232 21.39 -3.56 -14.75
N GLU A 233 21.83 -4.40 -13.79
CA GLU A 233 21.68 -5.85 -13.85
C GLU A 233 20.21 -6.23 -13.53
N ILE A 234 19.61 -5.59 -12.54
CA ILE A 234 18.18 -5.76 -12.20
C ILE A 234 17.30 -5.30 -13.37
N ALA A 235 17.62 -4.15 -13.98
CA ALA A 235 16.88 -3.58 -15.11
C ALA A 235 16.85 -4.55 -16.30
N LYS A 236 17.96 -5.22 -16.57
CA LYS A 236 18.07 -6.20 -17.63
C LYS A 236 17.21 -7.43 -17.37
N GLU A 237 17.23 -7.96 -16.13
CA GLU A 237 16.46 -9.13 -15.74
C GLU A 237 14.95 -8.85 -15.71
N MET A 238 14.57 -7.69 -15.21
CA MET A 238 13.16 -7.26 -15.17
C MET A 238 12.65 -6.71 -16.52
N ASN A 239 13.51 -6.55 -17.53
CA ASN A 239 13.21 -5.95 -18.84
C ASN A 239 12.56 -4.54 -18.72
N ILE A 240 13.11 -3.68 -17.86
CA ILE A 240 12.67 -2.30 -17.63
C ILE A 240 13.85 -1.33 -17.69
N GLU A 241 13.59 -0.03 -17.80
CA GLU A 241 14.61 1.00 -17.81
C GLU A 241 15.30 1.15 -16.43
N VAL A 242 16.61 1.42 -16.44
CA VAL A 242 17.41 1.58 -15.20
C VAL A 242 16.87 2.69 -14.31
N GLU A 243 16.42 3.79 -14.90
CA GLU A 243 15.82 4.91 -14.15
C GLU A 243 14.58 4.48 -13.37
N LYS A 244 13.76 3.62 -13.97
CA LYS A 244 12.57 3.07 -13.34
C LYS A 244 12.91 2.12 -12.19
N VAL A 245 14.00 1.33 -12.29
CA VAL A 245 14.49 0.52 -11.15
C VAL A 245 14.85 1.41 -9.97
N ARG A 246 15.60 2.49 -10.21
CA ARG A 246 16.00 3.45 -9.16
C ARG A 246 14.79 4.14 -8.53
N GLU A 247 13.79 4.48 -9.32
CA GLU A 247 12.52 5.06 -8.83
C GLU A 247 11.77 4.06 -7.94
N ILE A 248 11.63 2.79 -8.38
CA ILE A 248 10.98 1.74 -7.59
C ILE A 248 11.73 1.49 -6.28
N GLN A 249 13.07 1.45 -6.30
CA GLN A 249 13.88 1.30 -5.09
C GLN A 249 13.68 2.47 -4.11
N LYS A 250 13.53 3.70 -4.62
CA LYS A 250 13.24 4.88 -3.79
C LYS A 250 11.85 4.81 -3.16
N ILE A 251 10.84 4.37 -3.92
CA ILE A 251 9.46 4.20 -3.43
C ILE A 251 9.38 3.06 -2.41
N ALA A 252 10.20 2.03 -2.57
CA ALA A 252 10.22 0.87 -1.68
C ALA A 252 10.72 1.17 -0.26
N GLN A 253 11.44 2.28 -0.06
CA GLN A 253 11.96 2.68 1.25
C GLN A 253 10.83 2.94 2.24
N GLU A 254 11.04 2.50 3.48
CA GLU A 254 10.15 2.79 4.59
C GLU A 254 10.54 4.09 5.29
N PRO A 255 9.59 4.86 5.83
CA PRO A 255 9.89 6.06 6.59
C PRO A 255 10.61 5.71 7.90
N VAL A 256 11.57 6.54 8.28
CA VAL A 256 12.28 6.43 9.56
C VAL A 256 11.50 7.17 10.63
N SER A 257 11.41 6.61 11.83
CA SER A 257 10.74 7.28 12.96
C SER A 257 11.53 8.51 13.43
N LEU A 258 10.81 9.60 13.70
CA LEU A 258 11.38 10.80 14.30
C LEU A 258 11.85 10.57 15.74
N GLU A 259 11.32 9.55 16.42
CA GLU A 259 11.72 9.15 17.78
C GLU A 259 12.95 8.24 17.79
N THR A 260 13.59 8.02 16.64
CA THR A 260 14.82 7.22 16.58
C THR A 260 15.92 7.93 17.38
N PRO A 261 16.51 7.28 18.42
CA PRO A 261 17.57 7.89 19.22
C PRO A 261 18.83 8.11 18.39
N ILE A 262 19.51 9.23 18.60
CA ILE A 262 20.78 9.58 17.94
C ILE A 262 21.85 9.74 19.01
N GLY A 263 22.96 9.01 18.86
CA GLY A 263 24.08 9.04 19.80
C GLY A 263 24.02 7.93 20.85
N GLU A 264 24.97 7.98 21.80
CA GLU A 264 25.06 7.00 22.88
C GLU A 264 24.19 7.36 24.11
N GLU A 265 23.78 8.63 24.21
CA GLU A 265 22.89 9.14 25.24
C GLU A 265 21.46 9.16 24.67
N GLU A 266 20.51 8.46 25.32
CA GLU A 266 19.11 8.29 24.87
C GLU A 266 18.26 9.60 24.87
N ASP A 267 18.89 10.75 25.17
CA ASP A 267 18.19 12.03 25.35
C ASP A 267 17.93 12.79 24.03
N SER A 268 18.53 12.39 22.89
CA SER A 268 18.41 13.07 21.60
C SER A 268 17.72 12.19 20.56
N HIS A 269 16.71 12.72 19.91
CA HIS A 269 15.96 12.04 18.86
C HIS A 269 16.18 12.70 17.49
N LEU A 270 15.95 11.94 16.40
CA LEU A 270 16.09 12.44 15.03
C LEU A 270 15.24 13.70 14.81
N GLY A 271 14.06 13.77 15.41
CA GLY A 271 13.15 14.92 15.31
C GLY A 271 13.73 16.23 15.82
N ASP A 272 14.63 16.18 16.80
CA ASP A 272 15.24 17.38 17.40
C ASP A 272 16.20 18.12 16.45
N PHE A 273 16.68 17.42 15.42
CA PHE A 273 17.63 17.96 14.43
C PHE A 273 16.96 18.48 13.16
N ILE A 274 15.65 18.30 13.01
CA ILE A 274 14.93 18.74 11.81
C ILE A 274 14.40 20.15 12.04
N PRO A 275 14.95 21.18 11.32
CA PRO A 275 14.46 22.55 11.45
C PRO A 275 13.06 22.70 10.85
N ASP A 276 12.27 23.59 11.45
CA ASP A 276 11.00 24.02 10.88
C ASP A 276 11.27 25.09 9.80
N GLU A 277 10.97 24.75 8.56
CA GLU A 277 11.17 25.66 7.41
C GLU A 277 9.97 26.62 7.18
N GLU A 278 8.81 26.37 7.81
CA GLU A 278 7.64 27.22 7.67
C GLU A 278 7.66 28.43 8.60
N ILE A 279 8.29 28.29 9.77
CA ILE A 279 8.41 29.37 10.75
C ILE A 279 9.59 30.26 10.37
N GLN A 280 9.31 31.54 10.13
CA GLN A 280 10.35 32.54 9.87
C GLN A 280 11.25 32.73 11.10
N SER A 281 12.54 32.94 10.88
CA SER A 281 13.44 33.30 11.97
C SER A 281 13.01 34.65 12.60
N PRO A 282 13.29 34.89 13.88
CA PRO A 282 12.96 36.17 14.51
C PRO A 282 13.57 37.38 13.79
N SER A 283 14.77 37.24 13.22
CA SER A 283 15.43 38.27 12.41
C SER A 283 14.66 38.57 11.12
N ASP A 284 14.21 37.50 10.40
CA ASP A 284 13.47 37.66 9.15
C ASP A 284 12.07 38.26 9.40
N ALA A 285 11.42 37.84 10.48
CA ALA A 285 10.15 38.41 10.91
C ALA A 285 10.27 39.90 11.23
N ALA A 286 11.32 40.28 11.96
CA ALA A 286 11.59 41.69 12.26
C ALA A 286 11.89 42.49 10.98
N THR A 287 12.72 41.96 10.08
CA THR A 287 13.06 42.57 8.80
C THR A 287 11.81 42.75 7.93
N PHE A 288 10.96 41.75 7.87
CA PHE A 288 9.67 41.82 7.15
C PHE A 288 8.73 42.89 7.75
N GLN A 289 8.67 43.00 9.08
CA GLN A 289 7.87 44.03 9.73
C GLN A 289 8.41 45.45 9.42
N LEU A 290 9.72 45.65 9.47
CA LEU A 290 10.33 46.91 9.08
C LEU A 290 10.10 47.27 7.60
N LEU A 291 10.21 46.30 6.71
CA LEU A 291 9.86 46.46 5.30
C LEU A 291 8.42 46.93 5.13
N LYS A 292 7.47 46.29 5.84
CA LYS A 292 6.05 46.65 5.81
C LYS A 292 5.81 48.08 6.27
N GLU A 293 6.47 48.52 7.33
CA GLU A 293 6.40 49.91 7.84
C GLU A 293 6.99 50.90 6.84
N GLN A 294 8.18 50.62 6.29
CA GLN A 294 8.81 51.46 5.27
C GLN A 294 7.95 51.53 3.98
N LEU A 295 7.37 50.41 3.55
CA LEU A 295 6.46 50.41 2.43
C LEU A 295 5.23 51.29 2.71
N GLY A 296 4.66 51.16 3.91
CA GLY A 296 3.59 52.04 4.37
C GLY A 296 3.94 53.53 4.26
N SER A 297 5.11 53.91 4.78
CA SER A 297 5.57 55.29 4.72
C SER A 297 5.81 55.84 3.29
N VAL A 298 6.27 54.95 2.38
CA VAL A 298 6.46 55.30 0.97
C VAL A 298 5.11 55.44 0.27
N LEU A 299 4.12 54.57 0.57
CA LEU A 299 2.77 54.66 0.03
C LEU A 299 2.04 55.93 0.49
N GLU A 300 2.31 56.48 1.65
CA GLU A 300 1.75 57.73 2.12
C GLU A 300 2.20 58.96 1.30
N THR A 301 3.28 58.83 0.53
CA THR A 301 3.71 59.88 -0.40
C THR A 301 2.91 59.92 -1.71
N LEU A 302 2.04 58.95 -1.92
CA LEU A 302 1.11 58.89 -3.07
C LEU A 302 -0.24 59.58 -2.74
N THR A 303 -1.03 59.86 -3.76
CA THR A 303 -2.41 60.29 -3.52
C THR A 303 -3.26 59.16 -2.93
N ASP A 304 -4.29 59.47 -2.14
CA ASP A 304 -5.16 58.44 -1.49
C ASP A 304 -5.69 57.45 -2.49
N ARG A 305 -6.01 57.92 -3.70
CA ARG A 305 -6.56 57.07 -4.77
C ARG A 305 -5.52 56.12 -5.33
N GLU A 306 -4.27 56.57 -5.54
CA GLU A 306 -3.14 55.74 -5.97
C GLU A 306 -2.75 54.71 -4.90
N LYS A 307 -2.71 55.15 -3.63
CA LYS A 307 -2.43 54.28 -2.48
C LYS A 307 -3.45 53.16 -2.38
N LYS A 308 -4.77 53.47 -2.37
CA LYS A 308 -5.83 52.46 -2.27
C LYS A 308 -5.81 51.49 -3.45
N VAL A 309 -5.57 51.95 -4.68
CA VAL A 309 -5.48 51.07 -5.86
C VAL A 309 -4.34 50.07 -5.69
N LEU A 310 -3.15 50.52 -5.30
CA LEU A 310 -2.02 49.60 -5.07
C LEU A 310 -2.27 48.65 -3.91
N THR A 311 -2.83 49.14 -2.80
CA THR A 311 -3.16 48.32 -1.62
C THR A 311 -4.09 47.17 -1.96
N LEU A 312 -5.16 47.46 -2.73
CA LEU A 312 -6.13 46.44 -3.15
C LEU A 312 -5.56 45.51 -4.23
N ARG A 313 -4.82 46.06 -5.18
CA ARG A 313 -4.24 45.33 -6.29
C ARG A 313 -3.26 44.26 -5.82
N PHE A 314 -2.37 44.62 -4.89
CA PHE A 314 -1.32 43.75 -4.34
C PHE A 314 -1.69 43.08 -3.02
N GLY A 315 -2.89 43.36 -2.49
CA GLY A 315 -3.34 42.74 -1.23
C GLY A 315 -2.51 43.13 -0.01
N LEU A 316 -2.01 44.36 0.06
CA LEU A 316 -1.08 44.79 1.12
C LEU A 316 -1.69 44.81 2.52
N ASN A 317 -3.03 44.85 2.66
CA ASN A 317 -3.73 44.82 3.93
C ASN A 317 -4.25 43.43 4.31
N ASP A 318 -4.81 42.70 3.33
CA ASP A 318 -5.54 41.45 3.54
C ASP A 318 -4.87 40.23 2.93
N GLY A 319 -3.68 40.39 2.33
CA GLY A 319 -2.93 39.32 1.68
C GLY A 319 -3.55 38.82 0.36
N ARG A 320 -4.74 39.36 -0.05
CA ARG A 320 -5.43 38.93 -1.26
C ARG A 320 -5.20 39.90 -2.42
N SER A 321 -4.44 39.51 -3.42
CA SER A 321 -4.28 40.26 -4.66
C SER A 321 -5.56 40.24 -5.48
N ARG A 322 -6.00 41.42 -5.97
CA ARG A 322 -7.20 41.59 -6.79
C ARG A 322 -6.87 41.88 -8.23
N THR A 323 -7.73 41.47 -9.13
CA THR A 323 -7.60 41.77 -10.57
C THR A 323 -7.93 43.24 -10.86
N LEU A 324 -7.47 43.78 -12.01
CA LEU A 324 -7.78 45.15 -12.42
C LEU A 324 -9.29 45.39 -12.58
N GLU A 325 -10.06 44.36 -12.90
CA GLU A 325 -11.52 44.44 -13.05
C GLU A 325 -12.21 44.50 -11.67
N GLU A 326 -11.76 43.71 -10.69
CA GLU A 326 -12.30 43.75 -9.34
C GLU A 326 -12.04 45.10 -8.69
N VAL A 327 -10.80 45.60 -8.81
CA VAL A 327 -10.45 46.94 -8.32
C VAL A 327 -11.27 48.02 -9.06
N GLY A 328 -11.48 47.85 -10.39
CA GLY A 328 -12.32 48.75 -11.18
C GLY A 328 -13.75 48.81 -10.68
N LYS A 329 -14.33 47.68 -10.33
CA LYS A 329 -15.71 47.62 -9.74
C LYS A 329 -15.79 48.33 -8.40
N GLU A 330 -14.78 48.23 -7.56
CA GLU A 330 -14.77 48.86 -6.23
C GLU A 330 -14.65 50.39 -6.30
N PHE A 331 -13.99 50.92 -7.35
CA PHE A 331 -13.83 52.36 -7.59
C PHE A 331 -14.83 52.95 -8.62
N ASP A 332 -15.73 52.12 -9.14
CA ASP A 332 -16.68 52.46 -10.19
C ASP A 332 -16.02 53.11 -11.42
N VAL A 333 -14.90 52.48 -11.89
CA VAL A 333 -14.14 52.91 -13.04
C VAL A 333 -13.75 51.73 -13.93
N THR A 334 -13.42 52.06 -15.20
CA THR A 334 -13.02 51.01 -16.16
C THR A 334 -11.67 50.41 -15.81
N ARG A 335 -11.47 49.11 -16.18
CA ARG A 335 -10.21 48.38 -16.06
C ARG A 335 -9.00 49.17 -16.56
N GLU A 336 -9.15 49.82 -17.71
CA GLU A 336 -8.06 50.60 -18.31
C GLU A 336 -7.71 51.84 -17.47
N ARG A 337 -8.69 52.44 -16.79
CA ARG A 337 -8.43 53.55 -15.87
C ARG A 337 -7.65 53.14 -14.65
N ILE A 338 -7.94 51.96 -14.09
CA ILE A 338 -7.15 51.38 -12.97
C ILE A 338 -5.73 51.09 -13.43
N ARG A 339 -5.53 50.52 -14.64
CA ARG A 339 -4.19 50.26 -15.21
C ARG A 339 -3.37 51.56 -15.35
N GLN A 340 -4.01 52.66 -15.78
CA GLN A 340 -3.33 53.94 -15.86
C GLN A 340 -2.94 54.50 -14.50
N ILE A 341 -3.81 54.38 -13.49
CA ILE A 341 -3.54 54.81 -12.12
C ILE A 341 -2.39 53.98 -11.54
N GLU A 342 -2.42 52.67 -11.67
CA GLU A 342 -1.34 51.73 -11.23
C GLU A 342 -0.02 52.10 -11.88
N ALA A 343 0.03 52.23 -13.22
CA ALA A 343 1.25 52.57 -13.94
C ALA A 343 1.84 53.92 -13.49
N LYS A 344 0.96 54.90 -13.24
CA LYS A 344 1.39 56.21 -12.74
C LYS A 344 1.90 56.15 -11.32
N ALA A 345 1.25 55.38 -10.45
CA ALA A 345 1.69 55.16 -9.06
C ALA A 345 3.05 54.44 -9.00
N LEU A 346 3.21 53.34 -9.75
CA LEU A 346 4.50 52.62 -9.83
C LEU A 346 5.63 53.47 -10.41
N ARG A 347 5.34 54.32 -11.39
CA ARG A 347 6.32 55.28 -11.93
C ARG A 347 6.78 56.28 -10.85
N LYS A 348 5.84 56.76 -10.02
CA LYS A 348 6.17 57.64 -8.88
C LYS A 348 7.00 56.93 -7.82
N LEU A 349 6.74 55.65 -7.56
CA LEU A 349 7.51 54.87 -6.61
C LEU A 349 8.92 54.54 -7.10
N ARG A 350 9.16 54.44 -8.40
CA ARG A 350 10.51 54.23 -8.98
C ARG A 350 11.41 55.46 -8.87
N HIS A 351 10.90 56.60 -8.47
CA HIS A 351 11.73 57.79 -8.30
C HIS A 351 12.80 57.56 -7.21
N PRO A 352 14.10 57.95 -7.42
CA PRO A 352 15.21 57.65 -6.52
C PRO A 352 14.96 58.04 -5.06
N SER A 353 14.27 59.15 -4.80
CA SER A 353 13.95 59.61 -3.45
C SER A 353 13.01 58.65 -2.66
N ARG A 354 12.27 57.77 -3.36
CA ARG A 354 11.36 56.81 -2.76
C ARG A 354 11.93 55.36 -2.82
N SER A 355 12.50 54.99 -3.97
CA SER A 355 13.03 53.65 -4.17
C SER A 355 14.26 53.37 -3.29
N ARG A 356 15.06 54.44 -2.94
CA ARG A 356 16.23 54.29 -2.08
C ARG A 356 15.88 53.76 -0.69
N LYS A 357 14.69 54.09 -0.15
CA LYS A 357 14.24 53.60 1.17
C LYS A 357 13.91 52.11 1.20
N LEU A 358 13.62 51.53 0.02
CA LEU A 358 13.25 50.11 -0.12
C LEU A 358 14.39 49.25 -0.67
N LYS A 359 15.49 49.89 -1.11
CA LYS A 359 16.63 49.21 -1.76
C LYS A 359 17.34 48.24 -0.80
N ASP A 360 17.47 48.66 0.46
CA ASP A 360 18.18 47.89 1.49
C ASP A 360 17.49 46.59 1.88
N TYR A 361 16.25 46.36 1.40
CA TYR A 361 15.46 45.13 1.62
C TYR A 361 15.35 44.24 0.37
N LEU A 362 16.02 44.61 -0.75
CA LEU A 362 15.99 43.87 -2.01
C LEU A 362 17.30 43.08 -2.23
N GLU A 363 18.27 43.26 -1.39
CA GLU A 363 19.51 42.48 -1.29
C GLU A 363 19.33 41.41 -0.20
#